data_a9ea314a0253d8d0ff85ac765d107bf7
#
_entry.id   a9ea314a0253d8d0ff85ac765d107bf7
#
_cell.length_a   1.000
_cell.length_b   1.000
_cell.length_c   1.000
_cell.angle_alpha   90.00
_cell.angle_beta   90.00
_cell.angle_gamma   90.00
#
_symmetry.space_group_name_H-M   'P 1'
#
loop_
_entity.id
_entity.type
_entity.pdbx_description
1 polymer ?
#
loop_
_entity_poly.entity_id
_entity_poly.type
_entity_poly.pdbx_seq_one_letter_code
_entity_poly.pdbx_strand_id
1 'polypeptide(L)'
;ASHTTAMHSYNNAYCGKLFRLLGMSDINFVCNPLVNTHLQGRFDTYPKRRGVTRVKELLANGNNVSFGHDDIFDPWYPLGDGNMRDVIHMGLHVCQMMGYQEIMDSYKFCTYNAARTLHLGDKYGIREGNPASFILLNNNNFYNALNQKSEVLYSYNRGRLIASTTPAEKKALF
;
A
#
# COMPACT_ATOMS: atom_id res chain seq x y z
N ALA A 1 5.81 6.51 -11.93
CA ALA A 1 5.63 5.24 -12.66
C ALA A 1 4.69 4.33 -11.89
N SER A 2 3.64 3.83 -12.55
CA SER A 2 2.66 2.94 -11.91
C SER A 2 2.82 1.50 -12.39
N HIS A 3 2.40 0.54 -11.57
CA HIS A 3 2.44 -0.91 -11.77
C HIS A 3 3.85 -1.50 -11.86
N THR A 4 4.64 -1.17 -12.85
CA THR A 4 6.01 -1.65 -13.12
C THR A 4 6.20 -3.16 -12.95
N THR A 5 5.15 -3.94 -13.26
CA THR A 5 5.09 -5.41 -13.06
C THR A 5 6.15 -6.17 -13.85
N ALA A 6 6.61 -5.61 -14.99
CA ALA A 6 7.70 -6.17 -15.77
C ALA A 6 9.00 -6.32 -14.98
N MET A 7 9.24 -5.49 -13.97
CA MET A 7 10.42 -5.57 -13.11
C MET A 7 10.54 -6.94 -12.39
N HIS A 8 9.43 -7.60 -12.13
CA HIS A 8 9.42 -8.93 -11.52
C HIS A 8 10.19 -9.96 -12.36
N SER A 9 10.19 -9.81 -13.66
CA SER A 9 10.84 -10.72 -14.60
C SER A 9 12.26 -10.31 -15.02
N TYR A 10 12.74 -9.15 -14.56
CA TYR A 10 14.10 -8.70 -14.87
C TYR A 10 15.14 -9.49 -14.09
N ASN A 11 16.25 -9.80 -14.73
CA ASN A 11 17.40 -10.40 -14.02
C ASN A 11 18.11 -9.36 -13.12
N ASN A 12 18.84 -9.84 -12.13
CA ASN A 12 19.47 -8.96 -11.13
C ASN A 12 20.55 -8.05 -11.72
N ALA A 13 21.28 -8.51 -12.75
CA ALA A 13 22.30 -7.68 -13.40
C ALA A 13 21.69 -6.47 -14.11
N TYR A 14 20.58 -6.67 -14.79
CA TYR A 14 19.83 -5.58 -15.41
C TYR A 14 19.24 -4.63 -14.35
N CYS A 15 18.63 -5.20 -13.30
CA CYS A 15 18.07 -4.39 -12.20
C CYS A 15 19.12 -3.54 -11.51
N GLY A 16 20.33 -4.09 -11.26
CA GLY A 16 21.42 -3.32 -10.64
C GLY A 16 21.83 -2.10 -11.47
N LYS A 17 21.83 -2.20 -12.81
CA LYS A 17 22.06 -1.04 -13.69
C LYS A 17 20.89 -0.07 -13.70
N LEU A 18 19.67 -0.60 -13.81
CA LEU A 18 18.44 0.21 -13.84
C LEU A 18 18.26 1.02 -12.55
N PHE A 19 18.45 0.40 -11.39
CA PHE A 19 18.26 1.07 -10.11
C PHE A 19 19.26 2.20 -9.86
N ARG A 20 20.48 2.09 -10.37
CA ARG A 20 21.41 3.22 -10.35
C ARG A 20 20.87 4.44 -11.09
N LEU A 21 20.25 4.23 -12.24
CA LEU A 21 19.61 5.34 -13.00
C LEU A 21 18.37 5.85 -12.28
N LEU A 22 17.55 4.95 -11.74
CA LEU A 22 16.33 5.32 -10.99
C LEU A 22 16.65 6.10 -9.71
N GLY A 23 17.75 5.76 -9.01
CA GLY A 23 18.23 6.50 -7.85
C GLY A 23 18.70 7.93 -8.15
N MET A 24 19.03 8.21 -9.43
CA MET A 24 19.38 9.55 -9.91
C MET A 24 18.17 10.36 -10.41
N SER A 25 16.99 9.76 -10.36
CA SER A 25 15.74 10.36 -10.84
C SER A 25 14.78 10.64 -9.68
N ASP A 26 13.87 11.59 -9.86
CA ASP A 26 12.80 11.87 -8.91
C ASP A 26 11.52 11.06 -9.19
N ILE A 27 11.67 9.89 -9.85
CA ILE A 27 10.52 9.05 -10.18
C ILE A 27 9.96 8.44 -8.89
N ASN A 28 8.68 8.67 -8.66
CA ASN A 28 7.89 7.98 -7.65
C ASN A 28 7.24 6.73 -8.25
N PHE A 29 7.19 5.65 -7.48
CA PHE A 29 6.58 4.40 -7.91
C PHE A 29 5.25 4.17 -7.20
N VAL A 30 4.27 3.64 -7.94
CA VAL A 30 2.99 3.20 -7.38
C VAL A 30 2.83 1.70 -7.64
N CYS A 31 2.86 0.92 -6.57
CA CYS A 31 2.58 -0.51 -6.62
C CYS A 31 1.10 -0.76 -6.36
N ASN A 32 0.44 -1.53 -7.22
CA ASN A 32 -0.98 -1.87 -7.12
C ASN A 32 -1.12 -3.39 -6.87
N PRO A 33 -0.85 -3.87 -5.64
CA PRO A 33 -0.66 -5.29 -5.38
C PRO A 33 -1.90 -6.14 -5.64
N LEU A 34 -3.10 -5.63 -5.39
CA LEU A 34 -4.34 -6.37 -5.59
C LEU A 34 -4.55 -6.71 -7.07
N VAL A 35 -4.67 -5.71 -7.92
CA VAL A 35 -4.93 -5.89 -9.35
C VAL A 35 -3.77 -6.55 -10.06
N ASN A 36 -2.52 -6.16 -9.74
CA ASN A 36 -1.35 -6.72 -10.40
C ASN A 36 -1.21 -8.23 -10.13
N THR A 37 -1.45 -8.68 -8.89
CA THR A 37 -1.41 -10.10 -8.55
C THR A 37 -2.48 -10.90 -9.27
N HIS A 38 -3.65 -10.32 -9.51
CA HIS A 38 -4.73 -10.94 -10.25
C HIS A 38 -4.45 -11.00 -11.77
N LEU A 39 -4.00 -9.90 -12.36
CA LEU A 39 -3.87 -9.79 -13.81
C LEU A 39 -2.55 -10.32 -14.35
N GLN A 40 -1.44 -10.16 -13.62
CA GLN A 40 -0.12 -10.53 -14.09
C GLN A 40 0.01 -12.04 -14.31
N GLY A 41 0.44 -12.43 -15.49
CA GLY A 41 0.61 -13.83 -15.89
C GLY A 41 -0.71 -14.60 -16.01
N ARG A 42 -1.82 -13.92 -16.18
CA ARG A 42 -3.16 -14.49 -16.26
C ARG A 42 -3.30 -15.53 -17.36
N PHE A 43 -2.67 -15.31 -18.50
CA PHE A 43 -2.68 -16.21 -19.66
C PHE A 43 -1.44 -17.10 -19.76
N ASP A 44 -0.51 -17.01 -18.82
CA ASP A 44 0.66 -17.88 -18.79
C ASP A 44 0.27 -19.33 -18.48
N THR A 45 1.04 -20.26 -18.99
CA THR A 45 1.06 -21.65 -18.49
C THR A 45 1.77 -21.69 -17.13
N TYR A 46 1.70 -22.82 -16.40
CA TYR A 46 2.45 -22.95 -15.15
C TYR A 46 3.95 -23.15 -15.39
N PRO A 47 4.82 -22.53 -14.56
CA PRO A 47 4.51 -21.67 -13.42
C PRO A 47 4.00 -20.29 -13.84
N LYS A 48 2.91 -19.83 -13.23
CA LYS A 48 2.33 -18.51 -13.51
C LYS A 48 3.07 -17.40 -12.79
N ARG A 49 3.38 -16.32 -13.49
CA ARG A 49 3.91 -15.09 -12.88
C ARG A 49 2.85 -14.40 -12.02
N ARG A 50 3.30 -13.78 -10.94
CA ARG A 50 2.49 -12.92 -10.06
C ARG A 50 3.27 -11.64 -9.80
N GLY A 51 3.68 -10.98 -10.89
CA GLY A 51 4.59 -9.85 -10.85
C GLY A 51 3.97 -8.62 -10.23
N VAL A 52 4.73 -8.00 -9.34
CA VAL A 52 4.47 -6.69 -8.78
C VAL A 52 5.76 -5.86 -8.85
N THR A 53 5.64 -4.57 -8.59
CA THR A 53 6.79 -3.67 -8.41
C THR A 53 7.83 -4.28 -7.45
N ARG A 54 9.12 -4.15 -7.72
CA ARG A 54 10.22 -4.57 -6.83
C ARG A 54 10.37 -3.60 -5.65
N VAL A 55 9.39 -3.58 -4.75
CA VAL A 55 9.23 -2.59 -3.69
C VAL A 55 10.43 -2.53 -2.77
N LYS A 56 10.90 -3.67 -2.24
CA LYS A 56 12.04 -3.70 -1.28
C LYS A 56 13.31 -3.12 -1.90
N GLU A 57 13.60 -3.48 -3.13
CA GLU A 57 14.81 -3.04 -3.81
C GLU A 57 14.76 -1.55 -4.18
N LEU A 58 13.59 -1.05 -4.60
CA LEU A 58 13.40 0.38 -4.86
C LEU A 58 13.52 1.21 -3.59
N LEU A 59 12.95 0.75 -2.47
CA LEU A 59 13.12 1.40 -1.16
C LEU A 59 14.58 1.42 -0.72
N ALA A 60 15.28 0.28 -0.84
CA ALA A 60 16.70 0.18 -0.52
C ALA A 60 17.57 1.09 -1.39
N ASN A 61 17.12 1.36 -2.62
CA ASN A 61 17.77 2.30 -3.55
C ASN A 61 17.42 3.79 -3.29
N GLY A 62 16.55 4.08 -2.30
CA GLY A 62 16.14 5.44 -1.94
C GLY A 62 14.96 6.00 -2.75
N ASN A 63 14.37 5.20 -3.65
CA ASN A 63 13.20 5.62 -4.41
C ASN A 63 11.94 5.63 -3.53
N ASN A 64 11.06 6.59 -3.78
CA ASN A 64 9.76 6.61 -3.14
C ASN A 64 8.82 5.57 -3.77
N VAL A 65 8.20 4.75 -2.93
CA VAL A 65 7.19 3.79 -3.35
C VAL A 65 5.94 3.98 -2.51
N SER A 66 4.82 4.15 -3.18
CA SER A 66 3.48 4.16 -2.58
C SER A 66 2.66 2.98 -3.08
N PHE A 67 1.59 2.65 -2.36
CA PHE A 67 0.63 1.65 -2.79
C PHE A 67 -0.65 2.32 -3.28
N GLY A 68 -1.20 1.79 -4.38
CA GLY A 68 -2.47 2.17 -4.96
C GLY A 68 -3.46 1.01 -4.93
N HIS A 69 -4.75 1.32 -4.88
CA HIS A 69 -5.81 0.32 -4.97
C HIS A 69 -6.04 -0.08 -6.43
N ASP A 70 -5.92 0.90 -7.33
CA ASP A 70 -6.22 0.81 -8.75
C ASP A 70 -7.73 0.66 -8.98
N ASP A 71 -8.19 -0.52 -9.31
CA ASP A 71 -9.57 -0.81 -9.66
C ASP A 71 -10.45 -1.00 -8.42
N ILE A 72 -11.66 -0.42 -8.42
CA ILE A 72 -12.63 -0.50 -7.33
C ILE A 72 -13.96 -0.99 -7.90
N PHE A 73 -14.34 -2.21 -7.56
CA PHE A 73 -15.59 -2.85 -7.95
C PHE A 73 -15.91 -2.68 -9.45
N ASP A 74 -14.97 -3.11 -10.29
CA ASP A 74 -15.07 -3.02 -11.74
C ASP A 74 -14.73 -4.36 -12.43
N PRO A 75 -14.83 -4.47 -13.77
CA PRO A 75 -14.56 -5.73 -14.47
C PRO A 75 -13.11 -6.24 -14.34
N TRP A 76 -12.15 -5.39 -14.00
CA TRP A 76 -10.75 -5.75 -13.85
C TRP A 76 -10.46 -6.29 -12.45
N TYR A 77 -11.10 -5.72 -11.43
CA TYR A 77 -10.98 -6.16 -10.05
C TYR A 77 -12.31 -6.05 -9.29
N PRO A 78 -13.20 -7.05 -9.41
CA PRO A 78 -14.55 -6.98 -8.84
C PRO A 78 -14.61 -7.07 -7.30
N LEU A 79 -13.51 -7.41 -6.63
CA LEU A 79 -13.43 -7.48 -5.16
C LEU A 79 -12.88 -6.19 -4.53
N GLY A 80 -12.62 -5.16 -5.33
CA GLY A 80 -12.11 -3.90 -4.84
C GLY A 80 -13.18 -3.07 -4.13
N ASP A 81 -12.92 -2.63 -2.92
CA ASP A 81 -13.82 -1.81 -2.10
C ASP A 81 -13.23 -0.44 -1.72
N GLY A 82 -12.00 -0.16 -2.18
CA GLY A 82 -11.27 1.06 -1.85
C GLY A 82 -10.56 1.02 -0.49
N ASN A 83 -10.57 -0.11 0.21
CA ASN A 83 -9.91 -0.25 1.51
C ASN A 83 -8.39 -0.37 1.38
N MET A 84 -7.68 0.71 1.65
CA MET A 84 -6.22 0.75 1.54
C MET A 84 -5.49 -0.20 2.51
N ARG A 85 -6.13 -0.67 3.58
CA ARG A 85 -5.52 -1.68 4.47
C ARG A 85 -5.42 -3.04 3.80
N ASP A 86 -6.38 -3.40 2.95
CA ASP A 86 -6.33 -4.64 2.17
C ASP A 86 -5.23 -4.56 1.10
N VAL A 87 -5.02 -3.38 0.52
CA VAL A 87 -3.88 -3.10 -0.36
C VAL A 87 -2.55 -3.30 0.36
N ILE A 88 -2.41 -2.73 1.57
CA ILE A 88 -1.21 -2.90 2.39
C ILE A 88 -1.01 -4.37 2.74
N HIS A 89 -2.05 -5.04 3.21
CA HIS A 89 -2.00 -6.44 3.59
C HIS A 89 -1.52 -7.32 2.43
N MET A 90 -2.10 -7.18 1.25
CA MET A 90 -1.66 -7.90 0.05
C MET A 90 -0.23 -7.51 -0.35
N GLY A 91 0.09 -6.23 -0.32
CA GLY A 91 1.42 -5.73 -0.67
C GLY A 91 2.52 -6.32 0.19
N LEU A 92 2.31 -6.41 1.50
CA LEU A 92 3.25 -7.06 2.42
C LEU A 92 3.50 -8.53 2.07
N HIS A 93 2.45 -9.27 1.70
CA HIS A 93 2.57 -10.68 1.31
C HIS A 93 3.35 -10.83 0.00
N VAL A 94 2.92 -10.17 -1.06
CA VAL A 94 3.53 -10.36 -2.39
C VAL A 94 4.93 -9.76 -2.50
N CYS A 95 5.24 -8.75 -1.69
CA CYS A 95 6.57 -8.16 -1.60
C CYS A 95 7.45 -8.82 -0.52
N GLN A 96 6.94 -9.83 0.20
CA GLN A 96 7.66 -10.56 1.26
C GLN A 96 8.21 -9.62 2.35
N MET A 97 7.37 -8.74 2.85
CA MET A 97 7.68 -7.73 3.87
C MET A 97 6.97 -8.06 5.18
N MET A 98 7.42 -9.13 5.86
CA MET A 98 6.77 -9.67 7.05
C MET A 98 7.56 -9.43 8.34
N GLY A 99 8.62 -8.63 8.30
CA GLY A 99 9.32 -8.19 9.51
C GLY A 99 8.43 -7.28 10.35
N TYR A 100 8.56 -7.35 11.69
CA TYR A 100 7.74 -6.55 12.60
C TYR A 100 7.76 -5.05 12.24
N GLN A 101 8.95 -4.51 12.00
CA GLN A 101 9.10 -3.09 11.64
C GLN A 101 8.56 -2.80 10.24
N GLU A 102 8.69 -3.74 9.29
CA GLU A 102 8.11 -3.59 7.95
C GLU A 102 6.58 -3.48 8.03
N ILE A 103 5.95 -4.30 8.88
CA ILE A 103 4.49 -4.25 9.10
C ILE A 103 4.11 -2.96 9.82
N MET A 104 4.83 -2.60 10.89
CA MET A 104 4.55 -1.36 11.66
C MET A 104 4.62 -0.11 10.78
N ASP A 105 5.59 -0.05 9.86
CA ASP A 105 5.82 1.10 8.98
C ASP A 105 4.99 1.09 7.69
N SER A 106 4.29 0.00 7.41
CA SER A 106 3.61 -0.20 6.12
C SER A 106 2.48 0.81 5.85
N TYR A 107 1.89 1.43 6.87
CA TYR A 107 0.93 2.50 6.67
C TYR A 107 1.52 3.67 5.86
N LYS A 108 2.84 3.86 5.89
CA LYS A 108 3.54 4.92 5.15
C LYS A 108 3.33 4.80 3.65
N PHE A 109 3.15 3.59 3.12
CA PHE A 109 2.89 3.39 1.68
C PHE A 109 1.61 4.08 1.19
N CYS A 110 0.59 4.16 2.04
CA CYS A 110 -0.69 4.78 1.70
C CYS A 110 -0.87 6.17 2.34
N THR A 111 0.12 6.66 3.05
CA THR A 111 0.10 7.97 3.72
C THR A 111 1.26 8.85 3.25
N TYR A 112 2.37 8.87 3.96
CA TYR A 112 3.50 9.76 3.67
C TYR A 112 4.11 9.54 2.28
N ASN A 113 4.28 8.28 1.87
CA ASN A 113 4.83 7.96 0.56
C ASN A 113 3.85 8.35 -0.56
N ALA A 114 2.55 8.12 -0.34
CA ALA A 114 1.51 8.55 -1.26
C ALA A 114 1.43 10.09 -1.35
N ALA A 115 1.54 10.78 -0.21
CA ALA A 115 1.58 12.23 -0.18
C ALA A 115 2.78 12.79 -0.95
N ARG A 116 3.95 12.14 -0.85
CA ARG A 116 5.13 12.49 -1.64
C ARG A 116 4.87 12.26 -3.14
N THR A 117 4.26 11.14 -3.51
CA THR A 117 3.88 10.85 -4.91
C THR A 117 2.93 11.90 -5.47
N LEU A 118 2.02 12.42 -4.65
CA LEU A 118 1.04 13.44 -5.01
C LEU A 118 1.57 14.88 -4.85
N HIS A 119 2.84 15.06 -4.47
CA HIS A 119 3.47 16.35 -4.25
C HIS A 119 2.73 17.26 -3.25
N LEU A 120 2.16 16.67 -2.20
CA LEU A 120 1.40 17.44 -1.19
C LEU A 120 2.30 18.26 -0.24
N GLY A 121 3.58 17.92 -0.16
CA GLY A 121 4.56 18.63 0.66
C GLY A 121 4.17 18.71 2.13
N ASP A 122 4.42 19.86 2.75
CA ASP A 122 4.14 20.11 4.17
C ASP A 122 2.65 20.21 4.50
N LYS A 123 1.78 20.23 3.51
CA LYS A 123 0.31 20.26 3.69
C LYS A 123 -0.27 18.91 4.13
N TYR A 124 0.55 17.86 4.18
CA TYR A 124 0.16 16.53 4.59
C TYR A 124 0.77 16.13 5.93
N GLY A 125 0.00 15.38 6.71
CA GLY A 125 0.43 14.81 8.00
C GLY A 125 -0.22 15.48 9.20
N ILE A 126 -0.13 14.81 10.35
CA ILE A 126 -0.67 15.29 11.63
C ILE A 126 0.32 16.30 12.21
N ARG A 127 0.11 17.58 11.91
CA ARG A 127 0.92 18.71 12.36
C ARG A 127 0.01 19.87 12.68
N GLU A 128 0.41 20.71 13.61
CA GLU A 128 -0.28 21.97 13.89
C GLU A 128 -0.34 22.84 12.62
N GLY A 129 -1.52 23.40 12.34
CA GLY A 129 -1.79 24.19 11.14
C GLY A 129 -2.20 23.38 9.90
N ASN A 130 -2.03 22.07 9.90
CA ASN A 130 -2.49 21.23 8.78
C ASN A 130 -3.99 20.91 8.88
N PRO A 131 -4.64 20.65 7.74
CA PRO A 131 -6.02 20.16 7.73
C PRO A 131 -6.14 18.85 8.51
N ALA A 132 -7.07 18.80 9.46
CA ALA A 132 -7.31 17.61 10.29
C ALA A 132 -8.00 16.51 9.46
N SER A 133 -7.21 15.77 8.68
CA SER A 133 -7.68 14.62 7.87
C SER A 133 -6.96 13.37 8.34
N PHE A 134 -7.70 12.47 9.00
CA PHE A 134 -7.16 11.25 9.59
C PHE A 134 -8.24 10.21 9.83
N ILE A 135 -7.83 8.98 10.09
CA ILE A 135 -8.69 7.89 10.58
C ILE A 135 -8.23 7.45 11.97
N LEU A 136 -9.17 6.99 12.77
CA LEU A 136 -8.92 6.31 14.04
C LEU A 136 -9.26 4.83 13.88
N LEU A 137 -8.27 3.97 14.16
CA LEU A 137 -8.44 2.52 14.11
C LEU A 137 -8.74 1.97 15.51
N ASN A 138 -9.53 0.91 15.58
CA ASN A 138 -9.82 0.19 16.83
C ASN A 138 -8.64 -0.67 17.28
N ASN A 139 -7.48 -0.03 17.49
CA ASN A 139 -6.29 -0.71 18.00
C ASN A 139 -5.25 0.30 18.48
N ASN A 140 -4.27 -0.16 19.27
CA ASN A 140 -3.23 0.66 19.85
C ASN A 140 -1.96 0.80 19.00
N ASN A 141 -1.81 0.00 17.95
CA ASN A 141 -0.71 0.10 16.98
C ASN A 141 -1.11 -0.46 15.62
N PHE A 142 -0.33 -0.12 14.59
CA PHE A 142 -0.68 -0.49 13.22
C PHE A 142 -0.47 -1.98 12.93
N TYR A 143 0.52 -2.63 13.56
CA TYR A 143 0.71 -4.08 13.44
C TYR A 143 -0.56 -4.84 13.83
N ASN A 144 -1.06 -4.57 15.04
CA ASN A 144 -2.28 -5.21 15.52
C ASN A 144 -3.51 -4.78 14.72
N ALA A 145 -3.59 -3.52 14.32
CA ALA A 145 -4.69 -3.04 13.48
C ALA A 145 -4.79 -3.80 12.15
N LEU A 146 -3.64 -4.09 11.52
CA LEU A 146 -3.59 -4.84 10.29
C LEU A 146 -3.85 -6.35 10.51
N ASN A 147 -3.20 -6.95 11.50
CA ASN A 147 -3.31 -8.37 11.85
C ASN A 147 -4.75 -8.76 12.22
N GLN A 148 -5.39 -7.95 13.08
CA GLN A 148 -6.74 -8.20 13.58
C GLN A 148 -7.83 -7.64 12.66
N LYS A 149 -7.47 -7.03 11.53
CA LYS A 149 -8.41 -6.38 10.59
C LYS A 149 -9.30 -5.36 11.31
N SER A 150 -8.69 -4.55 12.18
CA SER A 150 -9.41 -3.60 13.02
C SER A 150 -10.26 -2.63 12.22
N GLU A 151 -11.43 -2.32 12.76
CA GLU A 151 -12.37 -1.39 12.14
C GLU A 151 -11.85 0.07 12.21
N VAL A 152 -12.28 0.88 11.25
CA VAL A 152 -12.12 2.34 11.32
C VAL A 152 -13.23 2.88 12.19
N LEU A 153 -12.91 3.35 13.39
CA LEU A 153 -13.90 3.92 14.30
C LEU A 153 -14.43 5.26 13.79
N TYR A 154 -13.51 6.12 13.34
CA TYR A 154 -13.83 7.45 12.86
C TYR A 154 -12.96 7.81 11.66
N SER A 155 -13.56 8.51 10.71
CA SER A 155 -12.88 9.13 9.59
C SER A 155 -13.16 10.63 9.58
N TYR A 156 -12.11 11.43 9.60
CA TYR A 156 -12.21 12.89 9.52
C TYR A 156 -11.59 13.40 8.22
N ASN A 157 -12.24 14.36 7.60
CA ASN A 157 -11.70 15.12 6.48
C ASN A 157 -11.79 16.62 6.78
N ARG A 158 -10.65 17.28 6.85
CA ARG A 158 -10.54 18.72 7.16
C ARG A 158 -11.31 19.13 8.41
N GLY A 159 -11.20 18.33 9.49
CA GLY A 159 -11.90 18.56 10.76
C GLY A 159 -13.36 18.12 10.81
N ARG A 160 -13.94 17.70 9.68
CA ARG A 160 -15.31 17.20 9.63
C ARG A 160 -15.33 15.69 9.76
N LEU A 161 -16.13 15.16 10.67
CA LEU A 161 -16.45 13.74 10.76
C LEU A 161 -17.25 13.33 9.51
N ILE A 162 -16.71 12.39 8.73
CA ILE A 162 -17.35 11.91 7.48
C ILE A 162 -17.88 10.49 7.59
N ALA A 163 -17.32 9.68 8.51
CA ALA A 163 -17.81 8.32 8.78
C ALA A 163 -17.51 7.92 10.21
N SER A 164 -18.37 7.10 10.78
CA SER A 164 -18.15 6.44 12.07
C SER A 164 -18.67 5.00 12.01
N THR A 165 -17.98 4.10 12.72
CA THR A 165 -18.36 2.70 12.84
C THR A 165 -18.44 2.31 14.30
N THR A 166 -19.55 1.66 14.68
CA THR A 166 -19.64 0.98 15.97
C THR A 166 -19.11 -0.45 15.78
N PRO A 167 -18.05 -0.86 16.49
CA PRO A 167 -17.50 -2.19 16.36
C PRO A 167 -18.52 -3.28 16.70
N ALA A 168 -18.49 -4.37 15.94
CA ALA A 168 -19.32 -5.53 16.27
C ALA A 168 -18.85 -6.17 17.57
N GLU A 169 -19.78 -6.49 18.47
CA GLU A 169 -19.50 -7.27 19.66
C GLU A 169 -19.38 -8.77 19.28
N LYS A 170 -18.21 -9.35 19.57
CA LYS A 170 -17.95 -10.77 19.34
C LYS A 170 -17.88 -11.49 20.68
N LYS A 171 -18.79 -12.41 20.93
CA LYS A 171 -18.80 -13.26 22.11
C LYS A 171 -18.44 -14.69 21.69
N ALA A 172 -17.36 -15.24 22.25
CA ALA A 172 -17.10 -16.67 22.17
C ALA A 172 -17.85 -17.34 23.34
N LEU A 173 -18.70 -18.30 23.01
CA LEU A 173 -19.38 -19.14 24.00
C LEU A 173 -18.69 -20.49 23.99
N PHE A 174 -17.94 -20.80 25.04
CA PHE A 174 -17.28 -22.07 25.27
C PHE A 174 -18.03 -22.87 26.32
#